data_9d801dc075817d9603ac8ada3ce4e0b6
#
_entry.id   9d801dc075817d9603ac8ada3ce4e0b6
#
_cell.length_a   1.000
_cell.length_b   1.000
_cell.length_c   1.000
_cell.angle_alpha   90.00
_cell.angle_beta   90.00
_cell.angle_gamma   90.00
#
_symmetry.space_group_name_H-M   'P 1'
#
loop_
_entity.id
_entity.type
_entity.pdbx_description
1 polymer ?
#
loop_
_entity_poly.entity_id
_entity_poly.type
_entity_poly.pdbx_seq_one_letter_code
_entity_poly.pdbx_strand_id
1 'polypeptide(L)'
;IKTFEEFGLEKIKTVGDAIVAVAGLSSHATSPIKSCVDCAYKMREIANSASTPWDLHVGIHSGSLVAGTVGTKTVQFDILGKTVNVAFNICDMSDANQILISSDAWMTARNEIKVKSVGIKRLKSGQDIEMLECV
;
A
#
# COMPACT_ATOMS: atom_id res chain seq x y z
N ILE A 1 0.23 -11.43 -8.40
CA ILE A 1 -1.22 -11.34 -8.60
C ILE A 1 -1.95 -12.30 -7.69
N LYS A 2 -1.53 -13.55 -7.66
CA LYS A 2 -2.15 -14.54 -6.76
C LYS A 2 -2.09 -14.11 -5.30
N THR A 3 -0.97 -13.52 -4.87
CA THR A 3 -0.81 -13.06 -3.50
C THR A 3 -1.82 -11.97 -3.17
N PHE A 4 -2.03 -11.03 -4.08
CA PHE A 4 -3.03 -9.99 -3.87
C PHE A 4 -4.42 -10.59 -3.69
N GLU A 5 -4.80 -11.52 -4.57
CA GLU A 5 -6.11 -12.17 -4.52
C GLU A 5 -6.31 -12.96 -3.22
N GLU A 6 -5.28 -13.66 -2.75
CA GLU A 6 -5.34 -14.43 -1.50
C GLU A 6 -5.67 -13.55 -0.31
N PHE A 7 -5.23 -12.29 -0.31
CA PHE A 7 -5.47 -11.37 0.79
C PHE A 7 -6.62 -10.39 0.52
N GLY A 8 -7.35 -10.58 -0.57
CA GLY A 8 -8.51 -9.75 -0.89
C GLY A 8 -8.18 -8.41 -1.49
N LEU A 9 -6.98 -8.24 -2.05
CA LEU A 9 -6.58 -7.02 -2.75
C LEU A 9 -6.80 -7.16 -4.25
N GLU A 10 -7.03 -6.02 -4.90
CA GLU A 10 -7.08 -5.94 -6.35
C GLU A 10 -5.85 -5.21 -6.85
N LYS A 11 -5.11 -5.85 -7.76
CA LYS A 11 -4.03 -5.17 -8.48
C LYS A 11 -4.64 -4.21 -9.48
N ILE A 12 -4.27 -2.94 -9.41
CA ILE A 12 -4.81 -1.90 -10.28
C ILE A 12 -3.89 -1.66 -11.47
N LYS A 13 -2.62 -1.38 -11.20
CA LYS A 13 -1.69 -1.01 -12.28
C LYS A 13 -0.25 -1.22 -11.85
N THR A 14 0.64 -1.25 -12.85
CA THR A 14 2.08 -1.20 -12.66
C THR A 14 2.58 0.16 -13.14
N VAL A 15 3.40 0.80 -12.32
CA VAL A 15 4.02 2.09 -12.64
C VAL A 15 5.52 1.93 -12.49
N GLY A 16 6.24 1.79 -13.63
CA GLY A 16 7.67 1.46 -13.58
C GLY A 16 7.88 0.10 -12.92
N ASP A 17 8.64 0.06 -11.84
CA ASP A 17 8.90 -1.12 -11.04
C ASP A 17 8.00 -1.21 -9.79
N ALA A 18 6.98 -0.37 -9.71
CA ALA A 18 6.03 -0.36 -8.60
C ALA A 18 4.69 -0.96 -9.01
N ILE A 19 4.02 -1.57 -8.05
CA ILE A 19 2.68 -2.13 -8.24
C ILE A 19 1.72 -1.42 -7.30
N VAL A 20 0.57 -1.00 -7.83
CA VAL A 20 -0.50 -0.39 -7.05
C VAL A 20 -1.62 -1.39 -6.88
N ALA A 21 -2.00 -1.64 -5.65
CA ALA A 21 -3.11 -2.54 -5.32
C ALA A 21 -4.00 -1.87 -4.26
N VAL A 22 -5.25 -2.27 -4.22
CA VAL A 22 -6.23 -1.67 -3.32
C VAL A 22 -7.06 -2.76 -2.63
N ALA A 23 -7.39 -2.52 -1.37
CA ALA A 23 -8.31 -3.36 -0.60
C ALA A 23 -9.58 -2.55 -0.28
N GLY A 24 -10.70 -3.25 -0.19
CA GLY A 24 -11.96 -2.63 0.19
C GLY A 24 -12.71 -1.94 -0.94
N LEU A 25 -12.23 -2.08 -2.18
CA LEU A 25 -12.88 -1.44 -3.32
C LEU A 25 -14.17 -2.14 -3.72
N SER A 26 -14.11 -3.45 -3.88
CA SER A 26 -15.27 -4.27 -4.27
C SER A 26 -15.45 -5.47 -3.36
N SER A 27 -14.62 -5.60 -2.35
CA SER A 27 -14.58 -6.79 -1.53
C SER A 27 -15.38 -6.60 -0.24
N HIS A 28 -15.66 -7.73 0.39
CA HIS A 28 -16.32 -7.80 1.68
C HIS A 28 -15.31 -7.93 2.82
N ALA A 29 -14.08 -7.43 2.62
CA ALA A 29 -13.06 -7.48 3.64
C ALA A 29 -13.50 -6.72 4.88
N THR A 30 -13.42 -7.38 6.03
CA THR A 30 -13.78 -6.76 7.31
C THR A 30 -12.73 -5.77 7.79
N SER A 31 -11.50 -5.93 7.33
CA SER A 31 -10.39 -5.03 7.70
C SER A 31 -9.46 -4.86 6.50
N PRO A 32 -9.75 -3.89 5.62
CA PRO A 32 -8.91 -3.65 4.43
C PRO A 32 -7.46 -3.35 4.77
N ILE A 33 -7.21 -2.59 5.82
CA ILE A 33 -5.84 -2.23 6.22
C ILE A 33 -5.07 -3.47 6.69
N LYS A 34 -5.69 -4.32 7.49
CA LYS A 34 -5.07 -5.58 7.93
C LYS A 34 -4.71 -6.45 6.72
N SER A 35 -5.60 -6.52 5.74
CA SER A 35 -5.36 -7.27 4.51
C SER A 35 -4.15 -6.74 3.75
N CYS A 36 -4.00 -5.42 3.66
CA CYS A 36 -2.83 -4.80 3.03
C CYS A 36 -1.54 -5.16 3.77
N VAL A 37 -1.55 -5.08 5.09
CA VAL A 37 -0.37 -5.38 5.90
C VAL A 37 0.02 -6.86 5.79
N ASP A 38 -0.94 -7.76 5.88
CA ASP A 38 -0.68 -9.19 5.77
C ASP A 38 -0.14 -9.55 4.38
N CYS A 39 -0.70 -8.94 3.34
CA CYS A 39 -0.22 -9.10 1.98
C CYS A 39 1.21 -8.60 1.83
N ALA A 40 1.53 -7.45 2.42
CA ALA A 40 2.88 -6.89 2.38
C ALA A 40 3.90 -7.81 3.05
N TYR A 41 3.57 -8.40 4.18
CA TYR A 41 4.45 -9.38 4.83
C TYR A 41 4.70 -10.58 3.94
N LYS A 42 3.66 -11.10 3.30
CA LYS A 42 3.80 -12.26 2.41
C LYS A 42 4.65 -11.93 1.20
N MET A 43 4.44 -10.77 0.60
CA MET A 43 5.24 -10.34 -0.55
C MET A 43 6.71 -10.14 -0.18
N ARG A 44 6.98 -9.60 1.01
CA ARG A 44 8.34 -9.44 1.50
C ARG A 44 9.01 -10.80 1.67
N GLU A 45 8.31 -11.77 2.23
CA GLU A 45 8.81 -13.13 2.38
C GLU A 45 9.15 -13.74 1.01
N ILE A 46 8.27 -13.59 0.03
CA ILE A 46 8.49 -14.09 -1.33
C ILE A 46 9.72 -13.43 -1.96
N ALA A 47 9.81 -12.11 -1.85
CA ALA A 47 10.92 -11.35 -2.44
C ALA A 47 12.27 -11.74 -1.84
N ASN A 48 12.32 -11.92 -0.52
CA ASN A 48 13.56 -12.22 0.19
C ASN A 48 13.97 -13.68 0.07
N SER A 49 13.06 -14.58 -0.25
CA SER A 49 13.35 -16.02 -0.38
C SER A 49 13.44 -16.48 -1.83
N ALA A 50 13.34 -15.57 -2.79
CA ALA A 50 13.51 -15.91 -4.20
C ALA A 50 14.94 -16.38 -4.48
N SER A 51 15.13 -17.13 -5.58
CA SER A 51 16.46 -17.61 -5.98
C SER A 51 17.44 -16.45 -6.20
N THR A 52 16.94 -15.31 -6.67
CA THR A 52 17.67 -14.05 -6.68
C THR A 52 16.91 -13.09 -5.77
N PRO A 53 17.26 -13.03 -4.47
CA PRO A 53 16.54 -12.18 -3.54
C PRO A 53 16.58 -10.71 -3.92
N TRP A 54 15.49 -10.00 -3.65
CA TRP A 54 15.40 -8.56 -3.92
C TRP A 54 14.69 -7.87 -2.77
N ASP A 55 14.94 -6.57 -2.65
CA ASP A 55 14.38 -5.76 -1.59
C ASP A 55 13.01 -5.22 -1.99
N LEU A 56 12.11 -5.20 -1.03
CA LEU A 56 10.77 -4.68 -1.22
C LEU A 56 10.59 -3.39 -0.44
N HIS A 57 9.90 -2.43 -1.06
CA HIS A 57 9.50 -1.19 -0.42
C HIS A 57 7.98 -1.12 -0.45
N VAL A 58 7.36 -0.85 0.69
CA VAL A 58 5.90 -0.83 0.79
C VAL A 58 5.42 0.44 1.48
N GLY A 59 4.43 1.09 0.88
CA GLY A 59 3.71 2.21 1.49
C GLY A 59 2.23 1.92 1.52
N ILE A 60 1.60 2.10 2.67
CA ILE A 60 0.18 1.84 2.87
C ILE A 60 -0.49 3.10 3.39
N HIS A 61 -1.60 3.48 2.77
CA HIS A 61 -2.41 4.60 3.20
C HIS A 61 -3.87 4.30 2.93
N SER A 62 -4.76 4.98 3.63
CA SER A 62 -6.20 4.83 3.44
C SER A 62 -6.84 6.20 3.30
N GLY A 63 -7.98 6.25 2.64
CA GLY A 63 -8.75 7.46 2.45
C GLY A 63 -9.64 7.34 1.24
N SER A 64 -10.25 8.44 0.87
CA SER A 64 -11.11 8.50 -0.32
C SER A 64 -10.27 8.44 -1.59
N LEU A 65 -10.79 7.75 -2.58
CA LEU A 65 -10.19 7.72 -3.91
C LEU A 65 -11.30 7.64 -4.96
N VAL A 66 -10.94 7.94 -6.21
CA VAL A 66 -11.84 7.80 -7.35
C VAL A 66 -11.41 6.56 -8.12
N ALA A 67 -12.36 5.66 -8.33
CA ALA A 67 -12.12 4.44 -9.09
C ALA A 67 -13.06 4.41 -10.29
N GLY A 68 -12.54 3.97 -11.44
CA GLY A 68 -13.35 3.89 -12.65
C GLY A 68 -12.50 3.55 -13.85
N THR A 69 -13.12 3.63 -15.01
CA THR A 69 -12.44 3.34 -16.27
C THR A 69 -11.92 4.63 -16.91
N VAL A 70 -10.71 4.57 -17.45
CA VAL A 70 -10.07 5.71 -18.12
C VAL A 70 -9.59 5.27 -19.50
N GLY A 71 -9.51 6.23 -20.41
CA GLY A 71 -9.03 6.01 -21.76
C GLY A 71 -10.14 5.92 -22.79
N THR A 72 -9.80 6.25 -24.04
CA THR A 72 -10.75 6.23 -25.14
C THR A 72 -10.45 5.11 -26.14
N LYS A 73 -9.17 4.79 -26.34
CA LYS A 73 -8.76 3.71 -27.24
C LYS A 73 -8.59 2.40 -26.51
N THR A 74 -7.95 2.45 -25.32
CA THR A 74 -7.81 1.31 -24.45
C THR A 74 -8.42 1.68 -23.11
N VAL A 75 -9.56 1.10 -22.80
CA VAL A 75 -10.27 1.38 -21.56
C VAL A 75 -9.65 0.53 -20.44
N GLN A 76 -9.19 1.18 -19.39
CA GLN A 76 -8.58 0.53 -18.23
C GLN A 76 -9.27 0.99 -16.97
N PHE A 77 -9.35 0.08 -15.99
CA PHE A 77 -9.78 0.43 -14.65
C PHE A 77 -8.61 1.06 -13.91
N ASP A 78 -8.85 2.18 -13.25
CA ASP A 78 -7.81 2.89 -12.51
C ASP A 78 -8.37 3.52 -11.25
N ILE A 79 -7.46 3.92 -10.36
CA ILE A 79 -7.78 4.68 -9.15
C ILE A 79 -6.98 5.97 -9.15
N LEU A 80 -7.64 7.04 -8.76
CA LEU A 80 -7.06 8.39 -8.75
C LEU A 80 -7.37 9.07 -7.44
N GLY A 81 -6.57 10.03 -7.07
CA GLY A 81 -6.81 10.88 -5.93
C GLY A 81 -5.60 11.07 -5.03
N LYS A 82 -5.76 11.95 -4.07
CA LYS A 82 -4.71 12.30 -3.12
C LYS A 82 -4.24 11.09 -2.30
N THR A 83 -5.15 10.21 -1.94
CA THR A 83 -4.84 9.00 -1.17
C THR A 83 -3.80 8.14 -1.89
N VAL A 84 -3.94 7.97 -3.21
CA VAL A 84 -3.00 7.21 -4.01
C VAL A 84 -1.63 7.88 -4.04
N ASN A 85 -1.60 9.20 -4.22
CA ASN A 85 -0.34 9.96 -4.24
C ASN A 85 0.38 9.89 -2.89
N VAL A 86 -0.35 9.94 -1.79
CA VAL A 86 0.23 9.80 -0.45
C VAL A 86 0.85 8.41 -0.29
N ALA A 87 0.17 7.36 -0.74
CA ALA A 87 0.71 6.01 -0.66
C ALA A 87 2.03 5.87 -1.44
N PHE A 88 2.12 6.46 -2.64
CA PHE A 88 3.36 6.50 -3.41
C PHE A 88 4.49 7.21 -2.66
N ASN A 89 4.19 8.36 -2.04
CA ASN A 89 5.18 9.09 -1.25
C ASN A 89 5.69 8.28 -0.07
N ILE A 90 4.80 7.58 0.63
CA ILE A 90 5.18 6.72 1.75
C ILE A 90 6.10 5.60 1.27
N CYS A 91 5.75 4.97 0.16
CA CYS A 91 6.57 3.92 -0.44
C CYS A 91 7.97 4.44 -0.78
N ASP A 92 8.05 5.61 -1.41
CA ASP A 92 9.32 6.22 -1.79
C ASP A 92 10.22 6.54 -0.58
N MET A 93 9.62 6.78 0.58
CA MET A 93 10.35 7.10 1.81
C MET A 93 10.75 5.85 2.60
N SER A 94 10.27 4.68 2.22
CA SER A 94 10.59 3.45 2.94
C SER A 94 12.01 2.98 2.62
N ASP A 95 12.63 2.35 3.62
CA ASP A 95 13.90 1.68 3.44
C ASP A 95 13.68 0.26 2.90
N ALA A 96 14.77 -0.39 2.49
CA ALA A 96 14.70 -1.75 1.97
C ALA A 96 13.99 -2.68 2.95
N ASN A 97 13.02 -3.43 2.45
CA ASN A 97 12.22 -4.40 3.20
C ASN A 97 11.39 -3.78 4.35
N GLN A 98 11.19 -2.48 4.30
CA GLN A 98 10.38 -1.78 5.27
C GLN A 98 8.94 -1.66 4.78
N ILE A 99 7.99 -1.91 5.67
CA ILE A 99 6.57 -1.73 5.40
C ILE A 99 6.12 -0.53 6.20
N LEU A 100 5.90 0.60 5.52
CA LEU A 100 5.47 1.84 6.14
C LEU A 100 3.96 2.05 5.97
N ILE A 101 3.34 2.51 7.02
CA ILE A 101 1.91 2.83 7.04
C ILE A 101 1.72 4.21 7.66
N SER A 102 0.79 4.97 7.11
CA SER A 102 0.42 6.25 7.73
C SER A 102 -0.31 6.02 9.04
N SER A 103 -0.17 6.97 9.97
CA SER A 103 -0.86 6.86 11.25
C SER A 103 -2.38 6.84 11.06
N ASP A 104 -2.89 7.59 10.10
CA ASP A 104 -4.32 7.60 9.78
C ASP A 104 -4.83 6.21 9.36
N ALA A 105 -4.06 5.52 8.51
CA ALA A 105 -4.42 4.17 8.09
C ALA A 105 -4.33 3.18 9.26
N TRP A 106 -3.26 3.27 10.07
CA TRP A 106 -3.09 2.40 11.22
C TRP A 106 -4.21 2.53 12.24
N MET A 107 -4.71 3.74 12.46
CA MET A 107 -5.78 3.99 13.44
C MET A 107 -7.04 3.17 13.17
N THR A 108 -7.30 2.82 11.92
CA THR A 108 -8.48 2.03 11.56
C THR A 108 -8.36 0.55 11.93
N ALA A 109 -7.14 0.08 12.21
CA ALA A 109 -6.88 -1.32 12.52
C ALA A 109 -5.81 -1.48 13.62
N ARG A 110 -5.72 -0.51 14.51
CA ARG A 110 -4.64 -0.44 15.51
C ARG A 110 -4.55 -1.64 16.43
N ASN A 111 -5.67 -2.32 16.67
CA ASN A 111 -5.71 -3.48 17.57
C ASN A 111 -5.22 -4.76 16.87
N GLU A 112 -5.04 -4.72 15.56
CA GLU A 112 -4.67 -5.89 14.76
C GLU A 112 -3.26 -5.84 14.20
N ILE A 113 -2.59 -4.66 14.30
CA ILE A 113 -1.31 -4.42 13.64
C ILE A 113 -0.32 -3.84 14.65
N LYS A 114 0.83 -4.49 14.77
CA LYS A 114 1.91 -3.99 15.61
C LYS A 114 2.81 -3.08 14.80
N VAL A 115 3.10 -1.92 15.36
CA VAL A 115 3.90 -0.89 14.67
C VAL A 115 4.88 -0.25 15.64
N LYS A 116 5.88 0.43 15.07
CA LYS A 116 6.72 1.37 15.81
C LYS A 116 6.77 2.68 15.05
N SER A 117 6.82 3.80 15.75
CA SER A 117 6.87 5.11 15.13
C SER A 117 8.20 5.35 14.45
N VAL A 118 8.15 5.92 13.24
CA VAL A 118 9.36 6.43 12.56
C VAL A 118 9.32 7.95 12.44
N GLY A 119 8.33 8.58 13.07
CA GLY A 119 8.25 10.02 13.19
C GLY A 119 7.40 10.68 12.11
N ILE A 120 7.44 12.01 12.12
CA ILE A 120 6.69 12.83 11.18
C ILE A 120 7.58 13.11 9.98
N LYS A 121 7.06 12.88 8.78
CA LYS A 121 7.76 13.11 7.53
C LYS A 121 6.99 14.10 6.69
N ARG A 122 7.71 14.91 5.92
CA ARG A 122 7.10 15.85 4.99
C ARG A 122 6.96 15.22 3.61
N LEU A 123 5.74 15.22 3.10
CA LEU A 123 5.45 14.75 1.75
C LEU A 123 5.86 15.79 0.70
N LYS A 124 5.94 15.38 -0.56
CA LYS A 124 6.25 16.29 -1.67
C LYS A 124 5.22 17.42 -1.78
N SER A 125 3.99 17.20 -1.34
CA SER A 125 2.94 18.21 -1.31
C SER A 125 3.14 19.28 -0.24
N GLY A 126 4.10 19.08 0.67
CA GLY A 126 4.31 19.96 1.83
C GLY A 126 3.56 19.55 3.08
N GLN A 127 2.69 18.56 2.98
CA GLN A 127 1.93 18.03 4.12
C GLN A 127 2.85 17.20 5.02
N ASP A 128 2.75 17.40 6.33
CA ASP A 128 3.44 16.56 7.30
C ASP A 128 2.53 15.39 7.69
N ILE A 129 3.11 14.21 7.79
CA ILE A 129 2.36 13.00 8.11
C ILE A 129 3.19 12.11 9.03
N GLU A 130 2.56 11.58 10.06
CA GLU A 130 3.19 10.60 10.93
C GLU A 130 3.18 9.24 10.25
N MET A 131 4.33 8.58 10.26
CA MET A 131 4.49 7.25 9.67
C MET A 131 4.91 6.24 10.72
N LEU A 132 4.49 5.02 10.51
CA LEU A 132 4.76 3.91 11.39
C LEU A 132 5.31 2.75 10.57
N GLU A 133 6.22 2.01 11.16
CA GLU A 133 6.74 0.79 10.54
C GLU A 133 5.99 -0.41 11.10
N CYS A 134 5.47 -1.27 10.22
CA CYS A 134 4.86 -2.53 10.62
C CYS A 134 5.97 -3.51 11.05
N VAL A 135 5.84 -4.06 12.22
CA VAL A 135 6.85 -4.96 12.82
C VAL A 135 6.31 -6.34 13.11
#